data_48bcafc642899796b616778f93870467
#
_entry.id   48bcafc642899796b616778f93870467
#
_cell.length_a   1.000
_cell.length_b   1.000
_cell.length_c   1.000
_cell.angle_alpha   90.00
_cell.angle_beta   90.00
_cell.angle_gamma   90.00
#
_symmetry.space_group_name_H-M   'P 1'
#
loop_
_entity.id
_entity.type
_entity.pdbx_description
1 polymer ?
#
loop_
_entity_poly.entity_id
_entity_poly.type
_entity_poly.pdbx_seq_one_letter_code
_entity_poly.pdbx_strand_id
1 'polypeptide(L)'
;LHDYDRTMDLNYRSLVALSLAILPALKASKGHIVYSSSVSTLYPMAPGWSAYHASKSAANAWCETANSEFAPLGVHVQIAYLPLVHTAMSDVNEQYKHLPAYSPSDAANILLKLAIRKVRTYKPWWAKLSAPIAYLFAPIIHLYYKRLP
;
A
#
# COMPACT_ATOMS: atom_id res chain seq x y z
N LEU A 1 -22.06 -4.71 1.48
CA LEU A 1 -21.64 -3.37 1.05
C LEU A 1 -20.99 -2.55 2.16
N HIS A 2 -21.56 -2.54 3.37
CA HIS A 2 -21.03 -1.73 4.50
C HIS A 2 -19.51 -1.86 4.71
N ASP A 3 -18.96 -3.08 4.69
CA ASP A 3 -17.51 -3.29 4.87
C ASP A 3 -16.68 -2.76 3.70
N TYR A 4 -17.22 -2.83 2.47
CA TYR A 4 -16.59 -2.24 1.30
C TYR A 4 -16.54 -0.72 1.39
N ASP A 5 -17.64 -0.08 1.74
CA ASP A 5 -17.73 1.38 1.88
C ASP A 5 -16.78 1.87 2.98
N ARG A 6 -16.82 1.23 4.15
CA ARG A 6 -15.93 1.56 5.28
C ARG A 6 -14.45 1.40 4.92
N THR A 7 -14.10 0.33 4.21
CA THR A 7 -12.71 0.07 3.81
C THR A 7 -12.25 1.07 2.75
N MET A 8 -13.11 1.43 1.80
CA MET A 8 -12.84 2.48 0.81
C MET A 8 -12.71 3.85 1.46
N ASP A 9 -13.59 4.19 2.39
CA ASP A 9 -13.53 5.46 3.11
C ASP A 9 -12.23 5.59 3.90
N LEU A 10 -11.84 4.53 4.61
CA LEU A 10 -10.64 4.54 5.44
C LEU A 10 -9.36 4.55 4.62
N ASN A 11 -9.22 3.69 3.62
CA ASN A 11 -7.96 3.47 2.92
C ASN A 11 -7.74 4.40 1.72
N TYR A 12 -8.82 4.87 1.07
CA TYR A 12 -8.75 5.65 -0.15
C TYR A 12 -9.29 7.07 0.02
N ARG A 13 -10.58 7.24 0.37
CA ARG A 13 -11.19 8.58 0.41
C ARG A 13 -10.54 9.48 1.46
N SER A 14 -10.20 8.93 2.63
CA SER A 14 -9.50 9.69 3.68
C SER A 14 -8.12 10.17 3.23
N LEU A 15 -7.36 9.31 2.51
CA LEU A 15 -6.07 9.67 1.94
C LEU A 15 -6.22 10.84 0.97
N VAL A 16 -7.16 10.76 0.02
CA VAL A 16 -7.39 11.80 -0.97
C VAL A 16 -7.82 13.11 -0.30
N ALA A 17 -8.84 13.04 0.57
CA ALA A 17 -9.38 14.22 1.24
C ALA A 17 -8.31 14.93 2.09
N LEU A 18 -7.56 14.18 2.90
CA LEU A 18 -6.49 14.73 3.71
C LEU A 18 -5.38 15.35 2.86
N SER A 19 -4.93 14.63 1.83
CA SER A 19 -3.86 15.10 0.94
C SER A 19 -4.23 16.40 0.24
N LEU A 20 -5.46 16.52 -0.27
CA LEU A 20 -5.94 17.75 -0.91
C LEU A 20 -6.11 18.89 0.08
N ALA A 21 -6.60 18.62 1.29
CA ALA A 21 -6.76 19.63 2.32
C ALA A 21 -5.41 20.26 2.75
N ILE A 22 -4.35 19.45 2.86
CA ILE A 22 -3.02 19.93 3.28
C ILE A 22 -2.13 20.35 2.08
N LEU A 23 -2.58 20.19 0.84
CA LEU A 23 -1.78 20.48 -0.36
C LEU A 23 -1.20 21.91 -0.38
N PRO A 24 -1.92 22.97 0.02
CA PRO A 24 -1.35 24.32 0.09
C PRO A 24 -0.13 24.40 1.01
N ALA A 25 -0.17 23.77 2.18
CA ALA A 25 0.95 23.73 3.11
C ALA A 25 2.11 22.88 2.57
N LEU A 26 1.81 21.75 1.92
CA LEU A 26 2.82 20.92 1.27
C LEU A 26 3.53 21.67 0.13
N LYS A 27 2.81 22.45 -0.67
CA LYS A 27 3.39 23.31 -1.72
C LYS A 27 4.35 24.35 -1.12
N ALA A 28 3.96 25.00 -0.04
CA ALA A 28 4.78 26.02 0.62
C ALA A 28 6.09 25.42 1.19
N SER A 29 6.02 24.22 1.75
CA SER A 29 7.14 23.54 2.39
C SER A 29 7.96 22.63 1.46
N LYS A 30 7.53 22.44 0.20
CA LYS A 30 8.08 21.41 -0.72
C LYS A 30 8.06 20.02 -0.08
N GLY A 31 6.93 19.72 0.55
CA GLY A 31 6.74 18.57 1.43
C GLY A 31 6.50 17.25 0.71
N HIS A 32 6.21 16.23 1.53
CA HIS A 32 6.06 14.86 1.08
C HIS A 32 4.78 14.23 1.64
N ILE A 33 4.16 13.36 0.83
CA ILE A 33 3.14 12.41 1.27
C ILE A 33 3.76 11.02 1.15
N VAL A 34 3.82 10.27 2.25
CA VAL A 34 4.28 8.87 2.24
C VAL A 34 3.09 7.99 2.58
N TYR A 35 2.63 7.24 1.58
CA TYR A 35 1.50 6.31 1.72
C TYR A 35 1.97 4.91 2.08
N SER A 36 1.43 4.36 3.18
CA SER A 36 1.65 2.96 3.58
C SER A 36 0.68 2.05 2.83
N SER A 37 1.20 1.38 1.82
CA SER A 37 0.51 0.36 1.04
C SER A 37 0.88 -1.05 1.51
N SER A 38 0.45 -2.07 0.77
CA SER A 38 0.74 -3.48 1.06
C SER A 38 1.40 -4.17 -0.13
N VAL A 39 2.37 -5.04 0.16
CA VAL A 39 2.96 -5.93 -0.86
C VAL A 39 1.90 -6.83 -1.52
N SER A 40 0.80 -7.14 -0.83
CA SER A 40 -0.26 -7.99 -1.38
C SER A 40 -0.87 -7.41 -2.67
N THR A 41 -0.84 -6.08 -2.84
CA THR A 41 -1.31 -5.42 -4.08
C THR A 41 -0.36 -5.60 -5.27
N LEU A 42 0.83 -6.16 -5.05
CA LEU A 42 1.81 -6.47 -6.10
C LEU A 42 1.65 -7.88 -6.66
N TYR A 43 0.67 -8.66 -6.19
CA TYR A 43 0.47 -10.07 -6.56
C TYR A 43 -0.96 -10.30 -7.07
N PRO A 44 -1.21 -11.42 -7.78
CA PRO A 44 -2.57 -11.84 -8.08
C PRO A 44 -3.42 -11.92 -6.81
N MET A 45 -4.56 -11.25 -6.84
CA MET A 45 -5.38 -10.99 -5.63
C MET A 45 -6.00 -12.27 -5.09
N ALA A 46 -5.78 -12.54 -3.80
CA ALA A 46 -6.34 -13.69 -3.10
C ALA A 46 -7.84 -13.50 -2.77
N PRO A 47 -8.65 -14.58 -2.79
CA PRO A 47 -10.04 -14.53 -2.36
C PRO A 47 -10.15 -14.13 -0.87
N GLY A 48 -11.32 -13.60 -0.49
CA GLY A 48 -11.59 -13.14 0.87
C GLY A 48 -11.08 -11.72 1.20
N TRP A 49 -10.28 -11.10 0.32
CA TRP A 49 -9.65 -9.79 0.56
C TRP A 49 -10.09 -8.70 -0.42
N SER A 50 -11.20 -8.90 -1.12
CA SER A 50 -11.61 -8.03 -2.24
C SER A 50 -11.79 -6.57 -1.83
N ALA A 51 -12.45 -6.26 -0.71
CA ALA A 51 -12.59 -4.89 -0.22
C ALA A 51 -11.23 -4.23 0.09
N TYR A 52 -10.37 -4.97 0.79
CA TYR A 52 -9.02 -4.50 1.13
C TYR A 52 -8.17 -4.24 -0.11
N HIS A 53 -8.08 -5.23 -1.01
CA HIS A 53 -7.27 -5.09 -2.23
C HIS A 53 -7.80 -3.98 -3.13
N ALA A 54 -9.13 -3.88 -3.32
CA ALA A 54 -9.73 -2.80 -4.11
C ALA A 54 -9.37 -1.43 -3.54
N SER A 55 -9.51 -1.22 -2.23
CA SER A 55 -9.22 0.06 -1.59
C SER A 55 -7.73 0.43 -1.63
N LYS A 56 -6.84 -0.54 -1.39
CA LYS A 56 -5.38 -0.31 -1.45
C LYS A 56 -4.90 -0.07 -2.88
N SER A 57 -5.49 -0.77 -3.87
CA SER A 57 -5.17 -0.56 -5.28
C SER A 57 -5.65 0.79 -5.78
N ALA A 58 -6.85 1.23 -5.39
CA ALA A 58 -7.35 2.57 -5.69
C ALA A 58 -6.42 3.66 -5.12
N ALA A 59 -6.00 3.50 -3.87
CA ALA A 59 -5.06 4.42 -3.24
C ALA A 59 -3.68 4.41 -3.92
N ASN A 60 -3.17 3.25 -4.34
CA ASN A 60 -1.91 3.17 -5.09
C ASN A 60 -2.01 3.93 -6.42
N ALA A 61 -3.06 3.68 -7.20
CA ALA A 61 -3.27 4.35 -8.48
C ALA A 61 -3.38 5.88 -8.30
N TRP A 62 -4.12 6.32 -7.27
CA TRP A 62 -4.18 7.74 -6.95
C TRP A 62 -2.82 8.32 -6.58
N CYS A 63 -2.04 7.66 -5.72
CA CYS A 63 -0.71 8.12 -5.33
C CYS A 63 0.25 8.24 -6.52
N GLU A 64 0.20 7.28 -7.46
CA GLU A 64 1.04 7.30 -8.66
C GLU A 64 0.70 8.49 -9.55
N THR A 65 -0.59 8.76 -9.76
CA THR A 65 -1.08 9.90 -10.56
C THR A 65 -0.79 11.21 -9.84
N ALA A 66 -1.15 11.33 -8.57
CA ALA A 66 -0.92 12.51 -7.74
C ALA A 66 0.56 12.88 -7.65
N ASN A 67 1.47 11.90 -7.63
CA ASN A 67 2.90 12.20 -7.70
C ASN A 67 3.30 12.94 -8.98
N SER A 68 2.72 12.56 -10.11
CA SER A 68 2.98 13.22 -11.38
C SER A 68 2.35 14.61 -11.46
N GLU A 69 1.15 14.78 -10.90
CA GLU A 69 0.44 16.06 -10.85
C GLU A 69 1.06 17.06 -9.85
N PHE A 70 1.56 16.57 -8.70
CA PHE A 70 2.10 17.42 -7.65
C PHE A 70 3.60 17.70 -7.77
N ALA A 71 4.33 16.90 -8.54
CA ALA A 71 5.77 17.09 -8.76
C ALA A 71 6.11 18.49 -9.28
N PRO A 72 5.40 19.09 -10.27
CA PRO A 72 5.66 20.48 -10.70
C PRO A 72 5.43 21.50 -9.58
N LEU A 73 4.64 21.17 -8.55
CA LEU A 73 4.41 22.00 -7.38
C LEU A 73 5.50 21.84 -6.31
N GLY A 74 6.47 20.94 -6.53
CA GLY A 74 7.51 20.59 -5.57
C GLY A 74 7.04 19.63 -4.46
N VAL A 75 5.89 19.00 -4.61
CA VAL A 75 5.34 18.03 -3.65
C VAL A 75 5.54 16.62 -4.19
N HIS A 76 6.05 15.72 -3.35
CA HIS A 76 6.31 14.33 -3.71
C HIS A 76 5.32 13.39 -3.03
N VAL A 77 4.71 12.48 -3.79
CA VAL A 77 3.85 11.41 -3.27
C VAL A 77 4.57 10.09 -3.44
N GLN A 78 4.78 9.38 -2.34
CA GLN A 78 5.61 8.19 -2.27
C GLN A 78 4.80 7.01 -1.72
N ILE A 79 5.10 5.80 -2.20
CA ILE A 79 4.38 4.59 -1.80
C ILE A 79 5.34 3.59 -1.15
N ALA A 80 5.03 3.17 0.07
CA ALA A 80 5.71 2.07 0.75
C ALA A 80 4.86 0.80 0.66
N TYR A 81 5.24 -0.14 -0.19
CA TYR A 81 4.64 -1.47 -0.21
C TYR A 81 5.21 -2.31 0.93
N LEU A 82 4.54 -2.25 2.09
CA LEU A 82 4.98 -2.96 3.29
C LEU A 82 4.46 -4.40 3.30
N PRO A 83 5.27 -5.38 3.74
CA PRO A 83 4.78 -6.71 4.10
C PRO A 83 3.92 -6.65 5.36
N LEU A 84 3.55 -7.80 5.90
CA LEU A 84 2.91 -7.87 7.21
C LEU A 84 3.78 -7.16 8.25
N VAL A 85 3.16 -6.36 9.10
CA VAL A 85 3.81 -5.69 10.24
C VAL A 85 3.09 -6.13 11.50
N HIS A 86 3.79 -6.68 12.48
CA HIS A 86 3.21 -7.02 13.76
C HIS A 86 2.76 -5.77 14.51
N THR A 87 1.47 -5.62 14.66
CA THR A 87 0.81 -4.51 15.34
C THR A 87 -0.40 -5.04 16.10
N ALA A 88 -0.94 -4.27 17.03
CA ALA A 88 -2.17 -4.64 17.73
C ALA A 88 -3.33 -4.96 16.76
N MET A 89 -3.35 -4.35 15.56
CA MET A 89 -4.37 -4.63 14.55
C MET A 89 -4.13 -5.98 13.85
N SER A 90 -2.90 -6.33 13.52
CA SER A 90 -2.58 -7.62 12.88
C SER A 90 -2.76 -8.79 13.85
N ASP A 91 -2.44 -8.57 15.12
CA ASP A 91 -2.41 -9.61 16.14
C ASP A 91 -3.81 -10.04 16.61
N VAL A 92 -4.86 -9.33 16.20
CA VAL A 92 -6.25 -9.79 16.35
C VAL A 92 -6.51 -11.07 15.55
N ASN A 93 -5.81 -11.26 14.43
CA ASN A 93 -5.92 -12.48 13.63
C ASN A 93 -4.83 -13.47 14.04
N GLU A 94 -5.22 -14.57 14.71
CA GLU A 94 -4.30 -15.62 15.15
C GLU A 94 -3.37 -16.14 14.03
N GLN A 95 -3.89 -16.23 12.80
CA GLN A 95 -3.10 -16.70 11.65
C GLN A 95 -1.88 -15.83 11.36
N TYR A 96 -1.92 -14.53 11.71
CA TYR A 96 -0.82 -13.60 11.44
C TYR A 96 0.26 -13.62 12.50
N LYS A 97 -0.04 -14.05 13.72
CA LYS A 97 0.92 -14.07 14.84
C LYS A 97 2.17 -14.90 14.57
N HIS A 98 2.04 -15.94 13.73
CA HIS A 98 3.11 -16.88 13.43
C HIS A 98 3.74 -16.67 12.05
N LEU A 99 3.26 -15.67 11.28
CA LEU A 99 3.83 -15.37 9.98
C LEU A 99 5.04 -14.45 10.10
N PRO A 100 6.05 -14.60 9.21
CA PRO A 100 7.15 -13.65 9.12
C PRO A 100 6.62 -12.24 8.85
N ALA A 101 6.98 -11.29 9.69
CA ALA A 101 6.52 -9.92 9.60
C ALA A 101 7.62 -8.92 9.98
N TYR A 102 7.47 -7.67 9.58
CA TYR A 102 8.32 -6.59 10.05
C TYR A 102 7.88 -6.14 11.43
N SER A 103 8.83 -5.61 12.20
CA SER A 103 8.50 -4.87 13.40
C SER A 103 7.92 -3.49 13.06
N PRO A 104 7.15 -2.86 13.96
CA PRO A 104 6.72 -1.47 13.78
C PRO A 104 7.88 -0.50 13.55
N SER A 105 9.02 -0.73 14.21
CA SER A 105 10.22 0.09 14.04
C SER A 105 10.85 -0.06 12.65
N ASP A 106 10.86 -1.27 12.08
CA ASP A 106 11.34 -1.49 10.72
C ASP A 106 10.46 -0.75 9.71
N ALA A 107 9.14 -0.86 9.86
CA ALA A 107 8.18 -0.15 9.02
C ALA A 107 8.36 1.37 9.12
N ALA A 108 8.48 1.91 10.34
CA ALA A 108 8.71 3.34 10.56
C ALA A 108 10.01 3.82 9.93
N ASN A 109 11.10 3.05 10.05
CA ASN A 109 12.39 3.36 9.43
C ASN A 109 12.31 3.38 7.90
N ILE A 110 11.51 2.51 7.30
CA ILE A 110 11.27 2.50 5.85
C ILE A 110 10.55 3.78 5.42
N LEU A 111 9.46 4.14 6.12
CA LEU A 111 8.68 5.35 5.81
C LEU A 111 9.55 6.61 5.95
N LEU A 112 10.35 6.71 7.01
CA LEU A 112 11.28 7.81 7.23
C LEU A 112 12.35 7.90 6.13
N LYS A 113 12.95 6.77 5.76
CA LYS A 113 13.93 6.72 4.67
C LYS A 113 13.35 7.14 3.32
N LEU A 114 12.10 6.78 3.03
CA LEU A 114 11.41 7.26 1.84
C LEU A 114 11.29 8.78 1.83
N ALA A 115 10.78 9.37 2.91
CA ALA A 115 10.62 10.81 3.04
C ALA A 115 11.96 11.55 2.87
N ILE A 116 13.04 11.08 3.52
CA ILE A 116 14.36 11.72 3.46
C ILE A 116 15.01 11.58 2.09
N ARG A 117 14.97 10.38 1.49
CA ARG A 117 15.68 10.07 0.23
C ARG A 117 14.92 10.48 -1.03
N LYS A 118 13.69 10.95 -0.91
CA LYS A 118 12.81 11.32 -2.04
C LYS A 118 12.65 10.20 -3.09
N VAL A 119 12.72 8.95 -2.63
CA VAL A 119 12.53 7.78 -3.52
C VAL A 119 11.04 7.57 -3.74
N ARG A 120 10.62 7.42 -4.98
CA ARG A 120 9.21 7.32 -5.36
C ARG A 120 8.48 6.14 -4.70
N THR A 121 9.14 4.97 -4.63
CA THR A 121 8.50 3.76 -4.08
C THR A 121 9.49 2.92 -3.31
N TYR A 122 9.00 2.29 -2.22
CA TYR A 122 9.67 1.18 -1.57
C TYR A 122 8.92 -0.11 -1.90
N LYS A 123 9.67 -1.11 -2.34
CA LYS A 123 9.25 -2.51 -2.47
C LYS A 123 10.34 -3.39 -1.86
N PRO A 124 10.02 -4.38 -1.02
CA PRO A 124 11.02 -5.36 -0.58
C PRO A 124 11.72 -5.99 -1.78
N TRP A 125 13.00 -6.29 -1.66
CA TRP A 125 13.79 -6.83 -2.78
C TRP A 125 13.19 -8.13 -3.34
N TRP A 126 12.73 -9.00 -2.46
CA TRP A 126 12.08 -10.25 -2.85
C TRP A 126 10.78 -10.02 -3.63
N ALA A 127 9.97 -9.01 -3.24
CA ALA A 127 8.74 -8.68 -3.95
C ALA A 127 9.01 -8.10 -5.35
N LYS A 128 10.13 -7.39 -5.54
CA LYS A 128 10.53 -6.90 -6.87
C LYS A 128 10.78 -8.04 -7.86
N LEU A 129 11.28 -9.18 -7.37
CA LEU A 129 11.59 -10.36 -8.19
C LEU A 129 10.36 -11.26 -8.32
N SER A 130 9.69 -11.58 -7.22
CA SER A 130 8.63 -12.58 -7.19
C SER A 130 7.28 -12.09 -7.72
N ALA A 131 6.95 -10.79 -7.58
CA ALA A 131 5.67 -10.30 -8.05
C ALA A 131 5.49 -10.38 -9.59
N PRO A 132 6.46 -9.98 -10.43
CA PRO A 132 6.36 -10.19 -11.87
C PRO A 132 6.20 -11.67 -12.26
N ILE A 133 6.93 -12.56 -11.56
CA ILE A 133 6.84 -14.01 -11.76
C ILE A 133 5.43 -14.50 -11.39
N ALA A 134 4.89 -14.05 -10.25
CA ALA A 134 3.54 -14.42 -9.84
C ALA A 134 2.47 -13.97 -10.86
N TYR A 135 2.64 -12.81 -11.46
CA TYR A 135 1.73 -12.37 -12.55
C TYR A 135 1.87 -13.20 -13.82
N LEU A 136 3.06 -13.68 -14.17
CA LEU A 136 3.24 -14.61 -15.29
C LEU A 136 2.45 -15.90 -15.07
N PHE A 137 2.37 -16.36 -13.81
CA PHE A 137 1.62 -17.56 -13.41
C PHE A 137 0.19 -17.25 -12.91
N ALA A 138 -0.29 -16.01 -13.06
CA ALA A 138 -1.61 -15.60 -12.56
C ALA A 138 -2.76 -16.54 -13.00
N PRO A 139 -2.85 -17.05 -14.26
CA PRO A 139 -3.91 -17.98 -14.65
C PRO A 139 -3.93 -19.26 -13.80
N ILE A 140 -2.75 -19.79 -13.48
CA ILE A 140 -2.59 -21.01 -12.66
C ILE A 140 -2.97 -20.71 -11.21
N ILE A 141 -2.51 -19.56 -10.68
CA ILE A 141 -2.83 -19.11 -9.33
C ILE A 141 -4.36 -18.91 -9.19
N HIS A 142 -5.01 -18.28 -10.15
CA HIS A 142 -6.46 -18.11 -10.14
C HIS A 142 -7.22 -19.44 -10.26
N LEU A 143 -6.69 -20.40 -11.02
CA LEU A 143 -7.27 -21.74 -11.05
C LEU A 143 -7.18 -22.45 -9.70
N TYR A 144 -6.04 -22.30 -9.01
CA TYR A 144 -5.87 -22.79 -7.64
C TYR A 144 -6.86 -22.12 -6.68
N TYR A 145 -7.00 -20.79 -6.73
CA TYR A 145 -7.93 -20.05 -5.88
C TYR A 145 -9.40 -20.48 -6.05
N LYS A 146 -9.81 -20.88 -7.25
CA LYS A 146 -11.16 -21.40 -7.51
C LYS A 146 -11.45 -22.75 -6.82
N ARG A 147 -10.41 -23.45 -6.38
CA ARG A 147 -10.51 -24.76 -5.70
C ARG A 147 -10.41 -24.65 -4.18
N LEU A 148 -10.13 -23.46 -3.67
CA LEU A 148 -10.14 -23.21 -2.23
C LEU A 148 -11.59 -23.18 -1.76
N PRO A 149 -11.91 -23.79 -0.57
CA PRO A 149 -13.25 -23.81 0.00
C PRO A 149 -13.73 -22.40 0.37
#